data_81fa3f964c82acf360915e7662b89ad2
#
_entry.id   81fa3f964c82acf360915e7662b89ad2
#
_cell.length_a   1.000
_cell.length_b   1.000
_cell.length_c   1.000
_cell.angle_alpha   90.00
_cell.angle_beta   90.00
_cell.angle_gamma   90.00
#
_symmetry.space_group_name_H-M   'P 1'
#
loop_
_entity.id
_entity.type
_entity.pdbx_description
1 polymer ?
#
loop_
_entity_poly.entity_id
_entity_poly.type
_entity_poly.pdbx_seq_one_letter_code
_entity_poly.pdbx_strand_id
1 'polypeptide(L)' 'MAKNLKLKAARAVRDMTQADLAAAVGVSRQTINAIEKGEYNPSINLCRSICKVLGKTLDELFWEE' A
#
# COMPACT_ATOMS: atom_id res chain seq x y z
N MET A 1 1.64 12.85 8.06
CA MET A 1 1.03 11.51 8.10
C MET A 1 2.01 10.50 8.66
N ALA A 2 1.51 9.54 9.43
CA ALA A 2 2.36 8.48 9.97
C ALA A 2 2.76 7.51 8.86
N LYS A 3 3.92 6.85 9.02
CA LYS A 3 4.35 5.80 8.11
C LYS A 3 3.34 4.65 8.10
N ASN A 4 3.12 4.06 6.94
CA ASN A 4 2.22 2.92 6.81
C ASN A 4 3.01 1.61 6.89
N LEU A 5 3.32 1.19 8.10
CA LEU A 5 4.04 -0.05 8.34
C LEU A 5 3.18 -1.29 8.07
N LYS A 6 1.87 -1.16 8.17
CA LYS A 6 0.94 -2.26 7.88
C LYS A 6 1.01 -2.63 6.40
N LEU A 7 1.08 -1.64 5.53
CA LEU A 7 1.22 -1.87 4.09
C LEU A 7 2.55 -2.55 3.78
N LYS A 8 3.63 -2.06 4.36
CA LYS A 8 4.95 -2.64 4.16
C LYS A 8 4.98 -4.11 4.63
N ALA A 9 4.42 -4.39 5.80
CA ALA A 9 4.36 -5.75 6.35
C ALA A 9 3.51 -6.67 5.48
N ALA A 10 2.36 -6.22 5.00
CA ALA A 10 1.49 -7.03 4.15
C ALA A 10 2.15 -7.36 2.82
N ARG A 11 2.88 -6.40 2.26
CA ARG A 11 3.64 -6.61 1.04
C ARG A 11 4.76 -7.64 1.26
N ALA A 12 5.48 -7.53 2.37
CA ALA A 12 6.57 -8.45 2.71
C ALA A 12 6.07 -9.89 2.91
N VAL A 13 4.91 -10.06 3.52
CA VAL A 13 4.29 -11.38 3.70
C VAL A 13 4.04 -12.05 2.36
N ARG A 14 3.72 -11.27 1.33
CA ARG A 14 3.50 -11.77 -0.03
C ARG A 14 4.77 -11.83 -0.87
N ASP A 15 5.91 -11.50 -0.27
CA ASP A 15 7.20 -11.49 -0.95
C ASP A 15 7.20 -10.57 -2.17
N MET A 16 6.52 -9.43 -2.05
CA MET A 16 6.42 -8.42 -3.10
C MET A 16 7.31 -7.23 -2.80
N THR A 17 8.04 -6.77 -3.81
CA THR A 17 8.76 -5.50 -3.73
C THR A 17 7.79 -4.33 -3.93
N GLN A 18 8.24 -3.11 -3.63
CA GLN A 18 7.45 -1.91 -3.95
C GLN A 18 7.14 -1.84 -5.44
N ALA A 19 8.10 -2.21 -6.28
CA ALA A 19 7.91 -2.22 -7.73
C ALA A 19 6.86 -3.25 -8.15
N ASP A 20 6.85 -4.43 -7.53
CA ASP A 20 5.86 -5.47 -7.81
C ASP A 20 4.45 -4.99 -7.50
N LEU A 21 4.26 -4.40 -6.33
CA LEU A 21 2.95 -3.88 -5.93
C LEU A 21 2.52 -2.73 -6.85
N ALA A 22 3.44 -1.82 -7.16
CA ALA A 22 3.16 -0.69 -8.04
C ALA A 22 2.66 -1.16 -9.41
N ALA A 23 3.34 -2.14 -10.00
CA ALA A 23 2.94 -2.72 -11.27
C ALA A 23 1.56 -3.36 -11.19
N ALA A 24 1.27 -4.06 -10.09
CA ALA A 24 0.00 -4.75 -9.92
C ALA A 24 -1.19 -3.78 -9.81
N VAL A 25 -0.98 -2.59 -9.26
CA VAL A 25 -2.06 -1.61 -9.09
C VAL A 25 -1.98 -0.43 -10.08
N GLY A 26 -1.01 -0.45 -10.99
CA GLY A 26 -0.94 0.52 -12.09
C GLY A 26 -0.40 1.89 -11.71
N VAL A 27 0.51 1.97 -10.73
CA VAL A 27 1.14 3.24 -10.34
C VAL A 27 2.66 3.07 -10.35
N SER A 28 3.39 4.16 -10.14
CA SER A 28 4.85 4.11 -10.08
C SER A 28 5.32 3.57 -8.73
N ARG A 29 6.55 3.03 -8.70
CA ARG A 29 7.19 2.59 -7.47
C ARG A 29 7.31 3.74 -6.47
N GLN A 30 7.61 4.95 -6.96
CA GLN A 30 7.70 6.13 -6.11
C GLN A 30 6.39 6.41 -5.38
N THR A 31 5.25 6.17 -6.02
CA THR A 31 3.94 6.34 -5.38
C THR A 31 3.79 5.37 -4.20
N ILE A 32 4.13 4.09 -4.39
CA ILE A 32 4.06 3.12 -3.29
C ILE A 32 5.02 3.51 -2.17
N ASN A 33 6.24 3.89 -2.51
CA ASN A 33 7.21 4.34 -1.52
C ASN A 33 6.70 5.53 -0.71
N ALA A 34 6.11 6.52 -1.36
CA ALA A 34 5.55 7.71 -0.72
C ALA A 34 4.38 7.36 0.22
N ILE A 35 3.53 6.41 -0.19
CA ILE A 35 2.43 5.93 0.67
C ILE A 35 3.01 5.28 1.93
N GLU A 36 4.00 4.43 1.79
CA GLU A 36 4.62 3.73 2.93
C GLU A 36 5.31 4.71 3.89
N LYS A 37 5.88 5.79 3.37
CA LYS A 37 6.51 6.83 4.18
C LYS A 37 5.51 7.78 4.83
N GLY A 38 4.24 7.74 4.42
CA GLY A 38 3.24 8.67 4.90
C GLY A 38 3.31 10.04 4.25
N GLU A 39 3.96 10.15 3.10
CA GLU A 39 4.12 11.40 2.36
C GLU A 39 3.05 11.62 1.29
N TYR A 40 2.30 10.60 0.98
CA TYR A 40 1.26 10.64 -0.05
C TYR A 40 -0.01 9.98 0.48
N ASN A 41 -1.13 10.66 0.30
CA ASN A 41 -2.43 10.20 0.74
C ASN A 41 -3.16 9.60 -0.47
N PRO A 42 -3.21 8.26 -0.60
CA PRO A 42 -3.81 7.64 -1.80
C PRO A 42 -5.31 7.86 -1.87
N SER A 43 -5.84 7.87 -3.10
CA SER A 43 -7.28 7.88 -3.31
C SER A 43 -7.91 6.60 -2.77
N ILE A 44 -9.22 6.64 -2.50
CA ILE A 44 -9.93 5.44 -2.03
C ILE A 44 -9.86 4.32 -3.07
N ASN A 45 -9.89 4.65 -4.35
CA ASN A 45 -9.78 3.65 -5.41
C ASN A 45 -8.43 2.96 -5.40
N LEU A 46 -7.35 3.72 -5.20
CA LEU A 46 -6.00 3.15 -5.10
C LEU A 46 -5.88 2.29 -3.83
N CYS A 47 -6.42 2.75 -2.71
CA CYS A 47 -6.43 1.96 -1.48
C CYS A 47 -7.14 0.62 -1.68
N ARG A 48 -8.28 0.62 -2.36
CA ARG A 48 -9.03 -0.61 -2.63
C ARG A 48 -8.25 -1.55 -3.55
N SER A 49 -7.59 -1.03 -4.56
CA SER A 49 -6.76 -1.85 -5.46
C SER A 49 -5.62 -2.52 -4.71
N ILE A 50 -4.95 -1.77 -3.85
CA ILE A 50 -3.85 -2.29 -3.02
C ILE A 50 -4.37 -3.40 -2.10
N CYS A 51 -5.50 -3.15 -1.42
CA CYS A 51 -6.10 -4.14 -0.53
C CYS A 51 -6.45 -5.42 -1.27
N LYS A 52 -7.00 -5.31 -2.47
CA LYS A 52 -7.38 -6.45 -3.28
C LYS A 52 -6.17 -7.31 -3.65
N VAL A 53 -5.08 -6.66 -4.05
CA VAL A 53 -3.83 -7.37 -4.42
C VAL A 53 -3.23 -8.08 -3.22
N LEU A 54 -3.27 -7.45 -2.04
CA LEU A 54 -2.65 -7.99 -0.83
C LEU A 54 -3.58 -8.88 -0.02
N GLY A 55 -4.86 -9.01 -0.43
CA GLY A 55 -5.83 -9.83 0.29
C GLY A 55 -6.16 -9.30 1.68
N LYS A 56 -6.18 -7.98 1.83
CA LYS A 56 -6.44 -7.29 3.10
C LYS A 56 -7.63 -6.35 2.96
N THR A 57 -8.17 -5.92 4.10
CA THR A 57 -9.24 -4.92 4.11
C THR A 57 -8.65 -3.52 4.24
N LEU A 58 -9.47 -2.50 3.97
CA LEU A 58 -9.07 -1.11 4.17
C LEU A 58 -8.68 -0.86 5.63
N ASP A 59 -9.42 -1.44 6.56
CA ASP A 59 -9.14 -1.30 8.00
C ASP A 59 -7.78 -1.87 8.35
N GLU A 60 -7.41 -2.99 7.74
CA GLU A 60 -6.15 -3.66 8.03
C GLU A 60 -4.93 -2.88 7.53
N LEU A 61 -5.08 -2.13 6.43
CA LEU A 61 -3.94 -1.45 5.80
C LEU A 61 -3.93 0.06 6.00
N PHE A 62 -5.09 0.71 6.06
CA PHE A 62 -5.17 2.16 5.99
C PHE A 62 -5.87 2.81 7.18
N TRP A 63 -6.33 2.03 8.13
CA TRP A 63 -6.97 2.57 9.33
C TRP A 63 -5.93 2.84 10.41
N GLU A 64 -5.97 4.03 10.98
CA GLU A 64 -5.13 4.39 12.12
C GLU A 64 -5.98 4.34 13.39
N GLU A 65 -5.43 3.72 14.42
CA GLU A 65 -6.07 3.68 15.73
C GLU A 65 -5.73 4.90 16.58
#